data_0839d4d8f93bd6e4c059bfe26562efe9
#
_entry.id   0839d4d8f93bd6e4c059bfe26562efe9
#
_cell.length_a   1.000
_cell.length_b   1.000
_cell.length_c   1.000
_cell.angle_alpha   90.00
_cell.angle_beta   90.00
_cell.angle_gamma   90.00
#
_symmetry.space_group_name_H-M   'P 1'
#
loop_
_entity.id
_entity.type
_entity.pdbx_description
1 polymer ?
#
loop_
_entity_poly.entity_id
_entity_poly.type
_entity_poly.pdbx_seq_one_letter_code
_entity_poly.pdbx_strand_id
1 'polypeptide(L)'
;MRQSAAPVLAAALLPLLLIGATACQSVPDGAARPAAVPAVPVDDGAPGGGAAPARPGAKDARVGDSVRVHGSRMGRHLQVGLGAYVDPAISADRNYAPPAGKRWVAASMSFVNVGGDSYGALGRVWAHDSAGRRHPAVRTGELTTGKPVVFDSLEVGERAEGWVVFEIPENTSIRRIQYQDANIQPNSGEGFWAV
;
A
#
# COMPACT_ATOMS: atom_id res chain seq x y z
N MET A 1 45.62 -32.22 5.27
CA MET A 1 46.74 -31.54 5.98
C MET A 1 46.71 -30.06 5.68
N ARG A 2 46.65 -29.30 6.68
CA ARG A 2 46.85 -27.87 7.01
C ARG A 2 45.55 -27.15 7.36
N GLN A 3 45.34 -27.15 8.66
CA GLN A 3 44.58 -26.19 9.45
C GLN A 3 45.37 -24.86 9.47
N SER A 4 44.68 -23.75 9.45
CA SER A 4 45.19 -22.49 9.99
C SER A 4 44.09 -21.76 10.73
N ALA A 5 44.41 -21.51 11.97
CA ALA A 5 43.59 -20.94 13.01
C ALA A 5 43.55 -19.41 12.98
N ALA A 6 42.61 -18.89 13.74
CA ALA A 6 42.22 -17.51 14.03
C ALA A 6 43.34 -16.53 14.46
N PRO A 7 43.02 -15.23 14.64
CA PRO A 7 42.74 -14.82 16.02
C PRO A 7 41.58 -13.86 16.24
N VAL A 8 41.04 -14.00 17.42
CA VAL A 8 40.11 -13.16 18.19
C VAL A 8 40.87 -11.90 18.61
N LEU A 9 40.22 -10.73 18.47
CA LEU A 9 40.65 -9.50 19.16
C LEU A 9 39.43 -8.89 19.83
N ALA A 10 39.45 -8.95 21.16
CA ALA A 10 38.57 -8.25 22.08
C ALA A 10 39.21 -6.90 22.47
N ALA A 11 38.43 -5.84 22.54
CA ALA A 11 38.70 -4.62 23.32
C ALA A 11 37.39 -3.88 23.46
N ALA A 12 36.80 -3.88 24.61
CA ALA A 12 37.02 -3.07 25.82
C ALA A 12 36.16 -1.80 25.86
N LEU A 13 35.28 -1.83 26.84
CA LEU A 13 34.38 -0.85 27.46
C LEU A 13 34.99 0.54 27.73
N LEU A 14 34.14 1.58 27.63
CA LEU A 14 34.15 2.68 28.61
C LEU A 14 32.76 3.36 28.66
N PRO A 15 32.15 3.53 29.84
CA PRO A 15 30.95 4.36 30.01
C PRO A 15 31.35 5.77 30.41
N LEU A 16 30.74 6.79 29.81
CA LEU A 16 30.84 8.16 30.28
C LEU A 16 29.48 8.62 30.82
N LEU A 17 29.38 8.65 32.12
CA LEU A 17 28.35 9.34 32.92
C LEU A 17 28.59 10.85 32.81
N LEU A 18 27.58 11.61 32.44
CA LEU A 18 27.49 13.05 32.69
C LEU A 18 26.15 13.36 33.34
N ILE A 19 26.28 13.70 34.62
CA ILE A 19 25.28 14.28 35.48
C ILE A 19 25.23 15.78 35.20
N GLY A 20 24.08 16.34 34.98
CA GLY A 20 23.89 17.77 34.79
C GLY A 20 22.47 18.21 35.19
N ALA A 21 22.35 18.53 36.42
CA ALA A 21 21.81 19.67 37.17
C ALA A 21 20.44 20.24 36.71
N THR A 22 19.49 20.05 37.60
CA THR A 22 18.22 20.76 37.78
C THR A 22 18.39 22.28 37.91
N ALA A 23 17.56 23.02 37.14
CA ALA A 23 17.27 24.40 37.48
C ALA A 23 15.72 24.56 37.55
N CYS A 24 15.22 24.68 38.77
CA CYS A 24 13.90 25.18 39.07
C CYS A 24 13.86 26.68 38.72
N GLN A 25 12.97 27.09 37.84
CA GLN A 25 12.54 28.45 37.73
C GLN A 25 11.05 28.55 38.11
N SER A 26 10.80 29.17 39.20
CA SER A 26 9.51 29.60 39.67
C SER A 26 9.00 30.79 38.82
N VAL A 27 7.80 30.63 38.27
CA VAL A 27 7.06 31.73 37.56
C VAL A 27 5.97 32.22 38.49
N PRO A 28 5.81 33.55 38.64
CA PRO A 28 4.83 34.13 39.53
C PRO A 28 3.40 34.03 39.00
N ASP A 29 2.48 33.90 39.96
CA ASP A 29 1.04 34.03 39.81
C ASP A 29 0.65 35.39 39.17
N GLY A 30 -0.11 35.29 38.08
CA GLY A 30 -0.74 36.42 37.44
C GLY A 30 -2.00 35.97 36.69
N ALA A 31 -3.13 36.25 37.30
CA ALA A 31 -4.48 35.95 36.89
C ALA A 31 -4.81 36.26 35.41
N ALA A 32 -5.38 35.32 34.71
CA ALA A 32 -6.54 35.51 33.81
C ALA A 32 -7.10 34.14 33.45
N ARG A 33 -8.27 33.80 33.97
CA ARG A 33 -9.07 32.67 33.54
C ARG A 33 -9.52 32.88 32.10
N PRO A 34 -9.14 32.08 31.12
CA PRO A 34 -9.85 32.02 29.84
C PRO A 34 -11.14 31.21 30.04
N ALA A 35 -12.20 31.69 29.45
CA ALA A 35 -13.51 31.09 29.42
C ALA A 35 -13.43 29.62 28.91
N ALA A 36 -14.22 28.77 29.56
CA ALA A 36 -14.40 27.38 29.17
C ALA A 36 -14.89 27.30 27.72
N VAL A 37 -14.05 26.78 26.85
CA VAL A 37 -14.46 26.34 25.53
C VAL A 37 -15.23 25.02 25.75
N PRO A 38 -16.46 24.88 25.20
CA PRO A 38 -17.19 23.62 25.33
C PRO A 38 -16.39 22.50 24.68
N ALA A 39 -16.16 21.43 25.43
CA ALA A 39 -15.55 20.20 24.96
C ALA A 39 -16.39 19.66 23.82
N VAL A 40 -15.82 19.64 22.61
CA VAL A 40 -16.35 18.86 21.50
C VAL A 40 -16.14 17.39 21.87
N PRO A 41 -17.15 16.53 21.82
CA PRO A 41 -16.96 15.11 22.05
C PRO A 41 -16.00 14.58 20.98
N VAL A 42 -14.87 14.04 21.42
CA VAL A 42 -13.96 13.27 20.57
C VAL A 42 -14.68 11.95 20.32
N ASP A 43 -15.21 11.80 19.14
CA ASP A 43 -15.74 10.53 18.67
C ASP A 43 -14.54 9.60 18.46
N ASP A 44 -14.36 8.62 19.34
CA ASP A 44 -13.43 7.51 19.20
C ASP A 44 -13.93 6.57 18.08
N GLY A 45 -14.07 7.13 16.88
CA GLY A 45 -14.39 6.39 15.67
C GLY A 45 -13.24 5.46 15.33
N ALA A 46 -13.50 4.16 15.42
CA ALA A 46 -12.70 3.12 14.81
C ALA A 46 -12.22 3.51 13.42
N PRO A 47 -11.06 3.00 12.91
CA PRO A 47 -10.55 3.34 11.59
C PRO A 47 -11.50 2.81 10.52
N GLY A 48 -12.60 3.49 10.33
CA GLY A 48 -13.48 3.33 9.20
C GLY A 48 -12.72 3.73 7.95
N GLY A 49 -12.51 2.79 7.03
CA GLY A 49 -11.95 3.03 5.72
C GLY A 49 -12.76 4.10 5.00
N GLY A 50 -12.33 5.37 5.15
CA GLY A 50 -12.96 6.50 4.50
C GLY A 50 -12.96 6.27 2.99
N ALA A 51 -14.13 6.27 2.38
CA ALA A 51 -14.27 6.30 0.94
C ALA A 51 -13.56 7.55 0.43
N ALA A 52 -12.49 7.38 -0.32
CA ALA A 52 -11.87 8.48 -1.02
C ALA A 52 -12.90 9.03 -2.01
N PRO A 53 -13.13 10.36 -2.08
CA PRO A 53 -14.07 10.92 -3.03
C PRO A 53 -13.64 10.54 -4.45
N ALA A 54 -14.55 9.92 -5.19
CA ALA A 54 -14.35 9.67 -6.62
C ALA A 54 -14.21 11.04 -7.30
N ARG A 55 -13.13 11.22 -8.08
CA ARG A 55 -12.97 12.44 -8.90
C ARG A 55 -14.11 12.49 -9.93
N PRO A 56 -14.87 13.59 -9.97
CA PRO A 56 -15.84 13.77 -11.04
C PRO A 56 -15.10 13.94 -12.37
N GLY A 57 -15.34 13.06 -13.36
CA GLY A 57 -15.02 13.33 -14.75
C GLY A 57 -14.01 12.45 -15.48
N ALA A 58 -13.22 11.60 -14.81
CA ALA A 58 -12.38 10.63 -15.51
C ALA A 58 -13.20 9.33 -15.70
N LYS A 59 -13.40 8.94 -16.97
CA LYS A 59 -14.02 7.66 -17.30
C LYS A 59 -13.03 6.55 -16.91
N ASP A 60 -13.48 5.58 -16.09
CA ASP A 60 -12.67 4.42 -15.75
C ASP A 60 -12.26 3.67 -17.03
N ALA A 61 -11.02 3.19 -17.06
CA ALA A 61 -10.57 2.21 -18.02
C ALA A 61 -11.36 0.88 -17.84
N ARG A 62 -11.29 -0.03 -18.78
CA ARG A 62 -11.93 -1.33 -18.74
C ARG A 62 -10.88 -2.43 -18.57
N VAL A 63 -11.33 -3.64 -18.22
CA VAL A 63 -10.50 -4.84 -18.33
C VAL A 63 -9.98 -4.96 -19.78
N GLY A 64 -8.68 -5.14 -19.93
CA GLY A 64 -7.95 -5.11 -21.20
C GLY A 64 -7.24 -3.78 -21.48
N ASP A 65 -7.62 -2.70 -20.83
CA ASP A 65 -7.00 -1.39 -21.04
C ASP A 65 -5.77 -1.16 -20.16
N SER A 66 -4.91 -0.25 -20.64
CA SER A 66 -3.78 0.27 -19.87
C SER A 66 -3.92 1.77 -19.65
N VAL A 67 -3.49 2.24 -18.49
CA VAL A 67 -3.50 3.64 -18.06
C VAL A 67 -2.07 4.08 -17.77
N ARG A 68 -1.69 5.29 -18.22
CA ARG A 68 -0.42 5.87 -17.82
C ARG A 68 -0.58 6.59 -16.48
N VAL A 69 0.22 6.16 -15.52
CA VAL A 69 0.27 6.69 -14.16
C VAL A 69 1.54 7.52 -14.00
N HIS A 70 1.39 8.77 -13.58
CA HIS A 70 2.53 9.63 -13.32
C HIS A 70 3.04 9.42 -11.90
N GLY A 71 4.33 9.16 -11.74
CA GLY A 71 4.94 9.06 -10.42
C GLY A 71 5.14 10.43 -9.77
N SER A 72 5.47 10.43 -8.47
CA SER A 72 5.69 11.64 -7.69
C SER A 72 6.93 12.43 -8.11
N ARG A 73 7.90 11.80 -8.77
CA ARG A 73 9.09 12.46 -9.33
C ARG A 73 8.87 12.80 -10.80
N MET A 74 9.42 13.94 -11.20
CA MET A 74 9.33 14.41 -12.57
C MET A 74 9.92 13.35 -13.53
N GLY A 75 9.21 13.08 -14.62
CA GLY A 75 9.61 12.10 -15.64
C GLY A 75 9.31 10.64 -15.31
N ARG A 76 8.89 10.29 -14.09
CA ARG A 76 8.49 8.92 -13.75
C ARG A 76 7.11 8.62 -14.32
N HIS A 77 7.05 7.63 -15.19
CA HIS A 77 5.82 7.18 -15.84
C HIS A 77 5.71 5.67 -15.82
N LEU A 78 4.64 5.18 -15.23
CA LEU A 78 4.30 3.77 -15.21
C LEU A 78 3.07 3.54 -16.08
N GLN A 79 3.17 2.64 -17.04
CA GLN A 79 2.00 2.14 -17.74
C GLN A 79 1.47 0.93 -16.98
N VAL A 80 0.25 1.05 -16.47
CA VAL A 80 -0.42 -0.01 -15.70
C VAL A 80 -1.58 -0.54 -16.51
N GLY A 81 -1.63 -1.86 -16.70
CA GLY A 81 -2.71 -2.56 -17.40
C GLY A 81 -3.48 -3.46 -16.45
N LEU A 82 -4.78 -3.60 -16.70
CA LEU A 82 -5.64 -4.63 -16.09
C LEU A 82 -6.05 -5.60 -17.18
N GLY A 83 -5.37 -6.77 -17.26
CA GLY A 83 -5.59 -7.76 -18.32
C GLY A 83 -6.82 -8.65 -18.08
N ALA A 84 -7.10 -9.02 -16.83
CA ALA A 84 -8.22 -9.88 -16.46
C ALA A 84 -8.68 -9.62 -15.02
N TYR A 85 -9.93 -9.98 -14.75
CA TYR A 85 -10.50 -10.02 -13.40
C TYR A 85 -11.20 -11.36 -13.19
N VAL A 86 -11.01 -11.98 -12.01
CA VAL A 86 -11.65 -13.25 -11.65
C VAL A 86 -12.32 -13.15 -10.27
N ASP A 87 -13.53 -13.70 -10.20
CA ASP A 87 -14.36 -13.74 -9.00
C ASP A 87 -15.21 -15.03 -9.02
N PRO A 88 -14.95 -16.01 -8.13
CA PRO A 88 -13.88 -16.06 -7.14
C PRO A 88 -12.49 -16.43 -7.70
N ALA A 89 -11.43 -16.00 -7.00
CA ALA A 89 -10.07 -16.46 -7.23
C ALA A 89 -9.77 -17.67 -6.32
N ILE A 90 -9.06 -18.66 -6.86
CA ILE A 90 -8.81 -19.94 -6.20
C ILE A 90 -7.29 -20.13 -6.04
N SER A 91 -6.86 -20.53 -4.84
CA SER A 91 -5.47 -20.91 -4.58
C SER A 91 -5.07 -22.16 -5.36
N ALA A 92 -3.83 -22.20 -5.84
CA ALA A 92 -3.22 -23.42 -6.35
C ALA A 92 -2.92 -24.43 -5.22
N ASP A 93 -2.69 -23.96 -4.00
CA ASP A 93 -2.55 -24.79 -2.80
C ASP A 93 -3.92 -25.02 -2.15
N ARG A 94 -4.35 -26.29 -2.10
CA ARG A 94 -5.64 -26.70 -1.52
C ARG A 94 -5.77 -26.43 -0.01
N ASN A 95 -4.64 -26.27 0.68
CA ASN A 95 -4.61 -26.00 2.13
C ASN A 95 -4.72 -24.51 2.44
N TYR A 96 -4.74 -23.67 1.41
CA TYR A 96 -4.77 -22.22 1.57
C TYR A 96 -6.03 -21.65 0.92
N ALA A 97 -6.91 -21.12 1.75
CA ALA A 97 -8.23 -20.62 1.37
C ALA A 97 -8.52 -19.31 2.11
N PRO A 98 -9.44 -18.47 1.60
CA PRO A 98 -9.90 -17.30 2.34
C PRO A 98 -10.56 -17.72 3.67
N PRO A 99 -10.52 -16.86 4.69
CA PRO A 99 -11.22 -17.08 5.96
C PRO A 99 -12.74 -17.25 5.76
N ALA A 100 -13.42 -17.90 6.72
CA ALA A 100 -14.87 -18.08 6.69
C ALA A 100 -15.62 -16.75 6.51
N GLY A 101 -16.63 -16.71 5.64
CA GLY A 101 -17.40 -15.50 5.29
C GLY A 101 -16.67 -14.54 4.35
N LYS A 102 -15.51 -14.94 3.85
CA LYS A 102 -14.72 -14.19 2.86
C LYS A 102 -14.49 -15.02 1.61
N ARG A 103 -14.27 -14.34 0.50
CA ARG A 103 -13.75 -14.94 -0.72
C ARG A 103 -12.60 -14.10 -1.27
N TRP A 104 -11.79 -14.69 -2.10
CA TRP A 104 -10.81 -13.96 -2.87
C TRP A 104 -11.37 -13.58 -4.23
N VAL A 105 -10.99 -12.38 -4.66
CA VAL A 105 -11.08 -11.95 -6.04
C VAL A 105 -9.70 -11.52 -6.49
N ALA A 106 -9.41 -11.60 -7.77
CA ALA A 106 -8.08 -11.26 -8.26
C ALA A 106 -8.13 -10.50 -9.59
N ALA A 107 -7.15 -9.62 -9.75
CA ALA A 107 -6.90 -8.82 -10.94
C ALA A 107 -5.54 -9.17 -11.52
N SER A 108 -5.49 -9.58 -12.79
CA SER A 108 -4.24 -9.72 -13.54
C SER A 108 -3.76 -8.34 -13.96
N MET A 109 -2.63 -7.91 -13.43
CA MET A 109 -2.09 -6.59 -13.69
C MET A 109 -0.71 -6.66 -14.33
N SER A 110 -0.43 -5.69 -15.19
CA SER A 110 0.88 -5.49 -15.79
C SER A 110 1.38 -4.08 -15.51
N PHE A 111 2.68 -3.96 -15.29
CA PHE A 111 3.37 -2.72 -14.97
C PHE A 111 4.57 -2.59 -15.91
N VAL A 112 4.64 -1.50 -16.64
CA VAL A 112 5.77 -1.19 -17.52
C VAL A 112 6.31 0.18 -17.12
N ASN A 113 7.59 0.25 -16.77
CA ASN A 113 8.23 1.53 -16.55
C ASN A 113 8.56 2.17 -17.90
N VAL A 114 7.82 3.22 -18.26
CA VAL A 114 7.94 3.89 -19.56
C VAL A 114 8.72 5.20 -19.51
N GLY A 115 9.32 5.52 -18.36
CA GLY A 115 10.18 6.70 -18.24
C GLY A 115 10.55 7.09 -16.83
N GLY A 116 11.59 7.91 -16.70
CA GLY A 116 12.13 8.43 -15.46
C GLY A 116 13.07 7.45 -14.76
N ASP A 117 13.00 7.41 -13.42
CA ASP A 117 13.79 6.52 -12.58
C ASP A 117 13.14 5.14 -12.45
N SER A 118 13.89 4.20 -11.88
CA SER A 118 13.37 2.89 -11.49
C SER A 118 12.23 3.02 -10.44
N TYR A 119 11.30 2.08 -10.48
CA TYR A 119 10.26 1.90 -9.47
C TYR A 119 10.73 0.85 -8.47
N GLY A 120 10.81 1.21 -7.18
CA GLY A 120 11.36 0.35 -6.15
C GLY A 120 10.40 -0.71 -5.61
N ALA A 121 9.11 -0.62 -5.84
CA ALA A 121 8.12 -1.60 -5.39
C ALA A 121 6.76 -1.37 -6.05
N LEU A 122 5.92 -2.39 -5.99
CA LEU A 122 4.51 -2.29 -6.32
C LEU A 122 3.84 -1.22 -5.43
N GLY A 123 3.14 -0.30 -6.05
CA GLY A 123 2.30 0.67 -5.37
C GLY A 123 1.14 0.01 -4.62
N ARG A 124 0.15 0.80 -4.24
CA ARG A 124 -1.03 0.30 -3.55
C ARG A 124 -2.12 -0.06 -4.55
N VAL A 125 -2.76 -1.20 -4.32
CA VAL A 125 -3.89 -1.64 -5.15
C VAL A 125 -5.10 -1.90 -4.25
N TRP A 126 -6.27 -1.45 -4.68
CA TRP A 126 -7.54 -1.68 -3.99
C TRP A 126 -8.61 -2.17 -4.94
N ALA A 127 -9.48 -3.02 -4.42
CA ALA A 127 -10.78 -3.30 -5.00
C ALA A 127 -11.83 -2.42 -4.32
N HIS A 128 -12.68 -1.78 -5.11
CA HIS A 128 -13.81 -0.98 -4.62
C HIS A 128 -15.10 -1.74 -4.81
N ASP A 129 -15.89 -1.86 -3.76
CA ASP A 129 -17.19 -2.51 -3.82
C ASP A 129 -18.31 -1.55 -4.29
N SER A 130 -19.49 -2.12 -4.48
CA SER A 130 -20.69 -1.38 -4.89
C SER A 130 -21.15 -0.33 -3.85
N ALA A 131 -20.70 -0.45 -2.59
CA ALA A 131 -20.96 0.53 -1.53
C ALA A 131 -19.85 1.58 -1.41
N GLY A 132 -18.84 1.55 -2.30
CA GLY A 132 -17.70 2.46 -2.30
C GLY A 132 -16.61 2.16 -1.28
N ARG A 133 -16.69 1.04 -0.56
CA ARG A 133 -15.65 0.63 0.39
C ARG A 133 -14.45 0.10 -0.37
N ARG A 134 -13.25 0.33 0.18
CA ARG A 134 -11.98 -0.13 -0.38
C ARG A 134 -11.49 -1.37 0.35
N HIS A 135 -11.10 -2.37 -0.41
CA HIS A 135 -10.49 -3.60 0.07
C HIS A 135 -9.04 -3.62 -0.43
N PRO A 136 -8.04 -3.59 0.47
CA PRO A 136 -6.65 -3.59 0.07
C PRO A 136 -6.24 -4.94 -0.52
N ALA A 137 -5.22 -4.92 -1.37
CA ALA A 137 -4.57 -6.14 -1.82
C ALA A 137 -3.99 -6.92 -0.63
N VAL A 138 -4.10 -8.24 -0.69
CA VAL A 138 -3.54 -9.16 0.29
C VAL A 138 -2.43 -10.00 -0.34
N ARG A 139 -1.47 -10.42 0.49
CA ARG A 139 -0.43 -11.36 0.04
C ARG A 139 -0.99 -12.77 0.09
N THR A 140 -0.90 -13.46 -1.02
CA THR A 140 -1.31 -14.86 -1.15
C THR A 140 -0.19 -15.64 -1.83
N GLY A 141 -0.31 -16.97 -1.81
CA GLY A 141 0.47 -17.83 -2.69
C GLY A 141 -0.01 -17.76 -4.15
N GLU A 142 0.43 -18.71 -4.94
CA GLU A 142 0.02 -18.86 -6.33
C GLU A 142 -1.48 -19.19 -6.43
N LEU A 143 -2.13 -18.63 -7.43
CA LEU A 143 -3.51 -18.94 -7.79
C LEU A 143 -3.55 -20.00 -8.90
N THR A 144 -4.69 -20.67 -9.08
CA THR A 144 -4.90 -21.58 -10.23
C THR A 144 -4.78 -20.84 -11.58
N THR A 145 -4.91 -19.52 -11.58
CA THR A 145 -4.78 -18.65 -12.76
C THR A 145 -3.36 -18.12 -12.95
N GLY A 146 -2.45 -18.29 -11.97
CA GLY A 146 -1.04 -17.87 -12.07
C GLY A 146 -0.45 -17.25 -10.83
N LYS A 147 0.75 -16.74 -10.97
CA LYS A 147 1.55 -16.22 -9.86
C LYS A 147 1.16 -14.80 -9.46
N PRO A 148 1.32 -14.43 -8.18
CA PRO A 148 1.23 -13.03 -7.76
C PRO A 148 2.26 -12.17 -8.48
N VAL A 149 1.89 -10.90 -8.75
CA VAL A 149 2.86 -9.91 -9.23
C VAL A 149 3.79 -9.50 -8.10
N VAL A 150 5.09 -9.59 -8.35
CA VAL A 150 6.14 -9.17 -7.41
C VAL A 150 7.26 -8.53 -8.22
N PHE A 151 7.76 -7.39 -7.75
CA PHE A 151 9.03 -6.81 -8.19
C PHE A 151 9.62 -5.94 -7.08
N ASP A 152 10.93 -5.99 -6.93
CA ASP A 152 11.68 -5.15 -5.97
C ASP A 152 12.26 -3.92 -6.66
N SER A 153 12.50 -4.01 -7.96
CA SER A 153 12.86 -2.91 -8.85
C SER A 153 12.24 -3.15 -10.22
N LEU A 154 11.90 -2.07 -10.91
CA LEU A 154 11.42 -2.08 -12.29
C LEU A 154 12.14 -0.96 -13.03
N GLU A 155 13.18 -1.31 -13.76
CA GLU A 155 13.98 -0.36 -14.53
C GLU A 155 13.21 0.19 -15.75
N VAL A 156 13.69 1.29 -16.32
CA VAL A 156 13.06 1.87 -17.51
C VAL A 156 13.07 0.86 -18.67
N GLY A 157 11.89 0.61 -19.22
CA GLY A 157 11.66 -0.39 -20.27
C GLY A 157 11.32 -1.78 -19.74
N GLU A 158 11.47 -2.04 -18.46
CA GLU A 158 11.12 -3.33 -17.88
C GLU A 158 9.61 -3.45 -17.64
N ARG A 159 9.18 -4.72 -17.58
CA ARG A 159 7.79 -5.14 -17.35
C ARG A 159 7.72 -6.16 -16.23
N ALA A 160 6.77 -5.97 -15.33
CA ALA A 160 6.32 -6.97 -14.37
C ALA A 160 4.83 -7.25 -14.60
N GLU A 161 4.42 -8.50 -14.39
CA GLU A 161 3.01 -8.89 -14.51
C GLU A 161 2.68 -10.05 -13.57
N GLY A 162 1.41 -10.14 -13.22
CA GLY A 162 0.90 -11.20 -12.35
C GLY A 162 -0.42 -10.82 -11.69
N TRP A 163 -0.81 -11.61 -10.72
CA TRP A 163 -2.09 -11.46 -10.05
C TRP A 163 -1.97 -10.63 -8.76
N VAL A 164 -2.92 -9.74 -8.56
CA VAL A 164 -3.16 -9.01 -7.32
C VAL A 164 -4.45 -9.54 -6.72
N VAL A 165 -4.40 -9.98 -5.46
CA VAL A 165 -5.52 -10.66 -4.79
C VAL A 165 -6.13 -9.75 -3.73
N PHE A 166 -7.45 -9.81 -3.61
CA PHE A 166 -8.21 -9.06 -2.60
C PHE A 166 -9.09 -10.03 -1.82
N GLU A 167 -9.12 -9.85 -0.51
CA GLU A 167 -10.02 -10.58 0.37
C GLU A 167 -11.26 -9.73 0.65
N ILE A 168 -12.41 -10.22 0.23
CA ILE A 168 -13.68 -9.48 0.33
C ILE A 168 -14.76 -10.34 1.00
N PRO A 169 -15.77 -9.73 1.67
CA PRO A 169 -16.92 -10.46 2.17
C PRO A 169 -17.66 -11.20 1.04
N GLU A 170 -18.16 -12.39 1.30
CA GLU A 170 -18.84 -13.23 0.29
C GLU A 170 -19.97 -12.52 -0.45
N ASN A 171 -20.75 -11.71 0.26
CA ASN A 171 -21.92 -11.00 -0.29
C ASN A 171 -21.60 -9.60 -0.83
N THR A 172 -20.36 -9.36 -1.24
CA THR A 172 -19.90 -8.04 -1.71
C THR A 172 -19.57 -8.10 -3.19
N SER A 173 -20.08 -7.19 -4.00
CA SER A 173 -19.76 -7.09 -5.43
C SER A 173 -18.69 -6.03 -5.65
N ILE A 174 -17.62 -6.37 -6.36
CA ILE A 174 -16.60 -5.40 -6.78
C ILE A 174 -17.03 -4.71 -8.07
N ARG A 175 -16.73 -3.42 -8.17
CA ARG A 175 -17.08 -2.58 -9.33
C ARG A 175 -15.87 -1.94 -9.98
N ARG A 176 -14.76 -1.82 -9.23
CA ARG A 176 -13.61 -1.06 -9.69
C ARG A 176 -12.32 -1.58 -9.07
N ILE A 177 -11.24 -1.59 -9.82
CA ILE A 177 -9.88 -1.76 -9.32
C ILE A 177 -9.19 -0.40 -9.40
N GLN A 178 -8.44 -0.05 -8.37
CA GLN A 178 -7.62 1.16 -8.29
C GLN A 178 -6.16 0.78 -8.08
N TYR A 179 -5.29 1.34 -8.86
CA TYR A 179 -3.85 1.39 -8.59
C TYR A 179 -3.45 2.80 -8.18
N GLN A 180 -2.52 2.89 -7.23
CA GLN A 180 -1.95 4.14 -6.77
C GLN A 180 -0.45 3.98 -6.55
N ASP A 181 0.37 4.90 -7.09
CA ASP A 181 1.82 4.89 -6.85
C ASP A 181 2.12 5.04 -5.34
N ALA A 182 3.18 4.38 -4.85
CA ALA A 182 3.53 4.36 -3.42
C ALA A 182 3.92 5.74 -2.87
N ASN A 183 4.40 6.64 -3.72
CA ASN A 183 4.97 7.95 -3.33
C ASN A 183 4.05 9.12 -3.69
N ILE A 184 2.83 9.15 -3.22
CA ILE A 184 1.80 10.05 -3.71
C ILE A 184 1.92 11.46 -3.17
N GLN A 185 1.88 12.42 -4.11
CA GLN A 185 1.27 13.73 -3.92
C GLN A 185 -0.24 13.62 -4.19
N PRO A 186 -1.11 14.36 -3.48
CA PRO A 186 -2.53 14.40 -3.80
C PRO A 186 -2.70 14.74 -5.28
N ASN A 187 -3.43 13.90 -6.04
CA ASN A 187 -3.78 14.10 -7.44
C ASN A 187 -2.84 13.55 -8.54
N SER A 188 -1.78 12.81 -8.23
CA SER A 188 -0.95 12.14 -9.23
C SER A 188 -0.83 10.66 -8.95
N GLY A 189 -0.65 9.86 -9.96
CA GLY A 189 -0.27 8.48 -9.82
C GLY A 189 -1.41 7.49 -9.54
N GLU A 190 -2.62 7.72 -10.05
CA GLU A 190 -3.75 6.80 -9.90
C GLU A 190 -4.27 6.30 -11.25
N GLY A 191 -4.66 5.03 -11.27
CA GLY A 191 -5.40 4.42 -12.37
C GLY A 191 -6.63 3.69 -11.85
N PHE A 192 -7.72 3.72 -12.63
CA PHE A 192 -8.99 3.08 -12.27
C PHE A 192 -9.53 2.25 -13.42
N TRP A 193 -10.03 1.06 -13.13
CA TRP A 193 -10.66 0.15 -14.09
C TRP A 193 -11.99 -0.34 -13.56
N ALA A 194 -13.01 -0.26 -14.39
CA ALA A 194 -14.30 -0.91 -14.14
C ALA A 194 -14.19 -2.43 -14.38
N VAL A 195 -14.78 -3.25 -13.49
CA VAL A 195 -14.84 -4.72 -13.55
C VAL A 195 -16.28 -5.22 -13.38
#